data_abd87b165e9de4c33262876511062b3f
#
_entry.id   abd87b165e9de4c33262876511062b3f
#
_cell.length_a   1.000
_cell.length_b   1.000
_cell.length_c   1.000
_cell.angle_alpha   90.00
_cell.angle_beta   90.00
_cell.angle_gamma   90.00
#
_symmetry.space_group_name_H-M   'P 1'
#
loop_
_entity.id
_entity.type
_entity.pdbx_description
1 polymer ?
#
loop_
_entity_poly.entity_id
_entity_poly.type
_entity_poly.pdbx_seq_one_letter_code
_entity_poly.pdbx_strand_id
1 'polypeptide(L)'
;MEETQKESMEYDVVIIGAGPSGLSAAIKLKQLALKSNMEVSVCLLEKGSEVGAHILSGNVFDPKSLDELIPDWKELGAPLKLPVTKDSVRYMLNKSTTIPAPVFFMPSFNNHGNYITSLANVCRWLAEYAENLGVEIFPGFAASELIYTDGVVKGVSTGDMGISLNGEKKDNYEPGIELFGKYTLLAEGCRGHLGKSIIEKFQLDKDKNPQHYGIGFKEIWDIDPSVHEEGLVIHSLGWPSKRTASGSYFYHGENNQAYIGYVVPLDYSNPHISPFNEFQQWKHQTSIAKYLKGGARVSYGARALIKGGHQSRPKMSFPGGILIGDDAGTLNFPKIKGSHTAMKSGMIAAETVIDALQNKNIGSDLTSYEDNFKASWLYDELYKARNWNPFLHKFGALMGGFFATIDQLIFRGRLPFTLNHTTPDHECLETADKHEKISYPKPDSLISFDVLSSVFLSNTNHEEDQPCHLVLSDPDIPIKHNLPLYDEPAQRYCPAGVYEIIEESDGPKFQINAQNCVHCKTCDIKDPSQNINWIAPEGTGGPNYPNM
;
A
#
# COMPACT_ATOMS: atom_id res chain seq x y z
N MET A 1 -6.26 -31.18 26.34
CA MET A 1 -5.06 -30.36 26.02
C MET A 1 -5.17 -29.16 26.93
N GLU A 2 -4.21 -28.93 27.82
CA GLU A 2 -4.18 -27.66 28.55
C GLU A 2 -4.03 -26.54 27.54
N GLU A 3 -4.98 -25.62 27.49
CA GLU A 3 -4.79 -24.34 26.76
C GLU A 3 -3.58 -23.65 27.39
N THR A 4 -2.50 -23.56 26.66
CA THR A 4 -1.34 -22.80 27.10
C THR A 4 -1.83 -21.35 27.19
N GLN A 5 -1.94 -20.82 28.39
CA GLN A 5 -2.38 -19.44 28.64
C GLN A 5 -1.40 -18.51 27.91
N LYS A 6 -1.89 -17.70 26.96
CA LYS A 6 -1.06 -16.72 26.24
C LYS A 6 -0.54 -15.68 27.22
N GLU A 7 0.68 -15.26 27.03
CA GLU A 7 1.25 -14.11 27.73
C GLU A 7 0.48 -12.84 27.35
N SER A 8 0.24 -11.96 28.30
CA SER A 8 -0.50 -10.73 28.04
C SER A 8 0.21 -9.49 28.58
N MET A 9 0.12 -8.38 27.84
CA MET A 9 0.65 -7.07 28.20
C MET A 9 -0.43 -6.01 28.05
N GLU A 10 -0.39 -4.99 28.90
CA GLU A 10 -1.37 -3.89 28.90
C GLU A 10 -0.70 -2.55 28.56
N TYR A 11 -1.34 -1.81 27.67
CA TYR A 11 -0.92 -0.48 27.21
C TYR A 11 -2.10 0.50 27.22
N ASP A 12 -1.80 1.78 27.20
CA ASP A 12 -2.83 2.79 26.91
C ASP A 12 -3.24 2.74 25.44
N VAL A 13 -2.26 2.61 24.53
CA VAL A 13 -2.51 2.56 23.08
C VAL A 13 -1.69 1.45 22.43
N VAL A 14 -2.37 0.58 21.68
CA VAL A 14 -1.75 -0.42 20.81
C VAL A 14 -1.90 0.04 19.35
N ILE A 15 -0.80 0.07 18.61
CA ILE A 15 -0.75 0.50 17.21
C ILE A 15 -0.29 -0.67 16.34
N ILE A 16 -1.00 -0.95 15.25
CA ILE A 16 -0.71 -2.06 14.34
C ILE A 16 -0.13 -1.53 13.02
N GLY A 17 1.17 -1.70 12.84
CA GLY A 17 1.93 -1.31 11.65
C GLY A 17 2.84 -0.11 11.88
N ALA A 18 4.16 -0.32 11.71
CA ALA A 18 5.22 0.69 11.82
C ALA A 18 5.47 1.42 10.47
N GLY A 19 4.39 1.71 9.75
CA GLY A 19 4.42 2.60 8.59
C GLY A 19 4.32 4.08 8.99
N PRO A 20 4.27 4.99 8.00
CA PRO A 20 4.22 6.44 8.26
C PRO A 20 3.09 6.87 9.20
N SER A 21 1.90 6.27 9.09
CA SER A 21 0.74 6.62 9.93
C SER A 21 0.91 6.17 11.37
N GLY A 22 1.33 4.90 11.59
CA GLY A 22 1.50 4.34 12.92
C GLY A 22 2.62 5.04 13.70
N LEU A 23 3.78 5.23 13.07
CA LEU A 23 4.91 5.95 13.67
C LEU A 23 4.56 7.40 14.01
N SER A 24 3.85 8.09 13.09
CA SER A 24 3.43 9.47 13.37
C SER A 24 2.40 9.57 14.49
N ALA A 25 1.50 8.58 14.60
CA ALA A 25 0.56 8.50 15.72
C ALA A 25 1.30 8.27 17.04
N ALA A 26 2.24 7.31 17.09
CA ALA A 26 3.03 7.00 18.26
C ALA A 26 3.85 8.21 18.76
N ILE A 27 4.59 8.87 17.85
CA ILE A 27 5.36 10.07 18.15
C ILE A 27 4.45 11.18 18.68
N LYS A 28 3.35 11.46 17.99
CA LYS A 28 2.43 12.54 18.40
C LYS A 28 1.77 12.26 19.74
N LEU A 29 1.40 11.01 20.05
CA LEU A 29 0.88 10.58 21.36
C LEU A 29 1.88 10.91 22.46
N LYS A 30 3.15 10.54 22.31
CA LYS A 30 4.19 10.79 23.30
C LYS A 30 4.48 12.29 23.47
N GLN A 31 4.52 13.06 22.36
CA GLN A 31 4.68 14.52 22.41
C GLN A 31 3.55 15.19 23.18
N LEU A 32 2.29 14.77 22.93
CA LEU A 32 1.13 15.35 23.61
C LEU A 32 1.05 14.92 25.08
N ALA A 33 1.40 13.67 25.39
CA ALA A 33 1.47 13.17 26.76
C ALA A 33 2.48 13.99 27.58
N LEU A 34 3.70 14.20 27.05
CA LEU A 34 4.71 15.04 27.67
C LEU A 34 4.20 16.48 27.91
N LYS A 35 3.58 17.08 26.90
CA LYS A 35 3.02 18.44 26.99
C LYS A 35 1.93 18.56 28.05
N SER A 36 1.15 17.51 28.25
CA SER A 36 0.04 17.45 29.21
C SER A 36 0.44 16.87 30.56
N ASN A 37 1.72 16.58 30.77
CA ASN A 37 2.27 15.92 31.96
C ASN A 37 1.50 14.62 32.32
N MET A 38 1.21 13.81 31.31
CA MET A 38 0.57 12.49 31.41
C MET A 38 1.59 11.39 31.12
N GLU A 39 1.43 10.29 31.81
CA GLU A 39 2.08 9.03 31.39
C GLU A 39 1.13 8.30 30.46
N VAL A 40 1.62 7.96 29.27
CA VAL A 40 0.88 7.17 28.27
C VAL A 40 1.82 6.10 27.72
N SER A 41 1.47 4.85 27.97
CA SER A 41 2.19 3.70 27.40
C SER A 41 1.71 3.43 25.98
N VAL A 42 2.66 3.31 25.05
CA VAL A 42 2.37 3.09 23.63
C VAL A 42 3.18 1.90 23.12
N CYS A 43 2.49 0.91 22.59
CA CYS A 43 3.06 -0.24 21.93
C CYS A 43 2.78 -0.15 20.42
N LEU A 44 3.76 -0.51 19.59
CA LEU A 44 3.63 -0.53 18.14
C LEU A 44 4.15 -1.86 17.59
N LEU A 45 3.27 -2.63 16.90
CA LEU A 45 3.60 -3.91 16.28
C LEU A 45 3.99 -3.70 14.81
N GLU A 46 5.03 -4.42 14.38
CA GLU A 46 5.43 -4.53 12.97
C GLU A 46 5.66 -6.01 12.62
N LYS A 47 4.97 -6.50 11.57
CA LYS A 47 5.12 -7.90 11.14
C LYS A 47 6.43 -8.21 10.44
N GLY A 48 7.07 -7.21 9.83
CA GLY A 48 8.38 -7.35 9.19
C GLY A 48 9.48 -7.59 10.22
N SER A 49 10.58 -8.21 9.80
CA SER A 49 11.75 -8.48 10.65
C SER A 49 12.36 -7.23 11.26
N GLU A 50 12.15 -6.08 10.63
CA GLU A 50 12.54 -4.74 11.10
C GLU A 50 11.57 -3.69 10.56
N VAL A 51 11.54 -2.52 11.17
CA VAL A 51 10.78 -1.39 10.62
C VAL A 51 11.34 -1.02 9.25
N GLY A 52 10.46 -0.88 8.27
CA GLY A 52 10.84 -0.55 6.90
C GLY A 52 11.03 -1.74 5.96
N ALA A 53 11.20 -2.98 6.46
CA ALA A 53 11.43 -4.16 5.62
C ALA A 53 10.35 -4.37 4.54
N HIS A 54 9.10 -4.13 4.87
CA HIS A 54 7.96 -4.29 3.95
C HIS A 54 7.53 -2.99 3.24
N ILE A 55 8.26 -1.89 3.44
CA ILE A 55 7.89 -0.60 2.85
C ILE A 55 8.30 -0.54 1.38
N LEU A 56 7.33 -0.22 0.53
CA LEU A 56 7.52 0.07 -0.88
C LEU A 56 6.78 1.36 -1.23
N SER A 57 7.48 2.35 -1.79
CA SER A 57 6.91 3.63 -2.18
C SER A 57 7.51 4.17 -3.49
N GLY A 58 6.88 5.22 -4.04
CA GLY A 58 7.39 5.91 -5.24
C GLY A 58 8.60 6.81 -5.01
N ASN A 59 9.09 6.97 -3.78
CA ASN A 59 10.26 7.76 -3.38
C ASN A 59 10.15 9.29 -3.49
N VAL A 60 9.07 9.88 -3.94
CA VAL A 60 8.88 11.35 -3.82
C VAL A 60 8.05 11.65 -2.59
N PHE A 61 8.71 12.23 -1.58
CA PHE A 61 8.15 12.52 -0.26
C PHE A 61 7.78 14.02 -0.15
N ASP A 62 6.53 14.28 0.26
CA ASP A 62 6.05 15.63 0.62
C ASP A 62 6.29 15.84 2.12
N PRO A 63 7.15 16.79 2.54
CA PRO A 63 7.56 16.93 3.95
C PRO A 63 6.49 17.60 4.82
N LYS A 64 5.37 18.04 4.29
CA LYS A 64 4.37 18.84 4.99
C LYS A 64 3.95 18.28 6.36
N SER A 65 3.71 16.97 6.48
CA SER A 65 3.35 16.37 7.75
C SER A 65 4.56 16.18 8.67
N LEU A 66 5.74 15.98 8.10
CA LEU A 66 6.97 15.92 8.88
C LEU A 66 7.32 17.29 9.47
N ASP A 67 7.14 18.38 8.72
CA ASP A 67 7.30 19.76 9.20
C ASP A 67 6.37 20.07 10.40
N GLU A 68 5.15 19.49 10.41
CA GLU A 68 4.22 19.66 11.54
C GLU A 68 4.56 18.75 12.73
N LEU A 69 5.07 17.54 12.49
CA LEU A 69 5.32 16.54 13.53
C LEU A 69 6.66 16.78 14.24
N ILE A 70 7.71 17.04 13.46
CA ILE A 70 9.10 17.23 13.91
C ILE A 70 9.70 18.41 13.14
N PRO A 71 9.43 19.66 13.55
CA PRO A 71 9.84 20.86 12.80
C PRO A 71 11.36 20.96 12.55
N ASP A 72 12.15 20.41 13.43
CA ASP A 72 13.63 20.38 13.41
C ASP A 72 14.21 19.09 12.77
N TRP A 73 13.41 18.39 11.94
CA TRP A 73 13.83 17.14 11.32
C TRP A 73 15.13 17.23 10.51
N LYS A 74 15.45 18.41 9.94
CA LYS A 74 16.69 18.63 9.18
C LYS A 74 17.90 18.58 10.09
N GLU A 75 17.84 19.28 11.21
CA GLU A 75 18.88 19.33 12.23
C GLU A 75 19.06 17.97 12.91
N LEU A 76 17.97 17.20 13.03
CA LEU A 76 17.96 15.84 13.57
C LEU A 76 18.39 14.77 12.56
N GLY A 77 18.77 15.16 11.34
CA GLY A 77 19.37 14.26 10.36
C GLY A 77 18.40 13.30 9.67
N ALA A 78 17.13 13.69 9.50
CA ALA A 78 16.18 12.90 8.70
C ALA A 78 16.72 12.60 7.30
N PRO A 79 16.45 11.42 6.72
CA PRO A 79 17.05 10.98 5.46
C PRO A 79 16.40 11.62 4.21
N LEU A 80 16.04 12.92 4.29
CA LEU A 80 15.50 13.73 3.20
C LEU A 80 16.60 14.67 2.68
N LYS A 81 17.54 14.13 1.88
CA LYS A 81 18.72 14.88 1.44
C LYS A 81 18.59 15.44 0.03
N LEU A 82 17.90 14.75 -0.88
CA LEU A 82 17.80 15.10 -2.29
C LEU A 82 16.48 15.81 -2.61
N PRO A 83 16.47 17.15 -2.79
CA PRO A 83 15.28 17.86 -3.24
C PRO A 83 14.96 17.54 -4.71
N VAL A 84 13.68 17.57 -5.07
CA VAL A 84 13.28 17.54 -6.48
C VAL A 84 13.70 18.86 -7.15
N THR A 85 14.47 18.74 -8.22
CA THR A 85 15.01 19.89 -8.97
C THR A 85 14.23 20.14 -10.25
N LYS A 86 13.62 19.11 -10.84
CA LYS A 86 12.94 19.19 -12.12
C LYS A 86 11.82 18.16 -12.26
N ASP A 87 10.69 18.61 -12.77
CA ASP A 87 9.54 17.78 -13.12
C ASP A 87 9.39 17.63 -14.64
N SER A 88 9.02 16.43 -15.09
CA SER A 88 8.68 16.12 -16.48
C SER A 88 7.44 15.21 -16.51
N VAL A 89 6.40 15.62 -17.22
CA VAL A 89 5.22 14.77 -17.47
C VAL A 89 5.17 14.45 -18.96
N ARG A 90 4.91 13.16 -19.28
CA ARG A 90 4.99 12.64 -20.63
C ARG A 90 3.76 11.79 -20.96
N TYR A 91 3.20 11.97 -22.15
CA TYR A 91 2.22 11.06 -22.70
C TYR A 91 2.85 10.17 -23.76
N MET A 92 2.87 8.87 -23.54
CA MET A 92 3.48 7.88 -24.43
C MET A 92 2.43 7.37 -25.42
N LEU A 93 2.57 7.73 -26.70
CA LEU A 93 1.66 7.27 -27.75
C LEU A 93 1.92 5.83 -28.18
N ASN A 94 3.20 5.46 -28.22
CA ASN A 94 3.68 4.13 -28.60
C ASN A 94 5.11 3.91 -28.08
N LYS A 95 5.74 2.79 -28.47
CA LYS A 95 7.09 2.42 -28.05
C LYS A 95 8.17 3.49 -28.32
N SER A 96 8.00 4.31 -29.36
CA SER A 96 9.02 5.28 -29.82
C SER A 96 8.61 6.75 -29.66
N THR A 97 7.31 7.03 -29.59
CA THR A 97 6.79 8.41 -29.63
C THR A 97 6.25 8.83 -28.28
N THR A 98 6.74 9.97 -27.78
CA THR A 98 6.32 10.59 -26.54
C THR A 98 6.01 12.06 -26.75
N ILE A 99 4.91 12.54 -26.18
CA ILE A 99 4.52 13.96 -26.17
C ILE A 99 4.75 14.50 -24.77
N PRO A 100 5.54 15.58 -24.59
CA PRO A 100 5.66 16.25 -23.29
C PRO A 100 4.35 16.94 -22.94
N ALA A 101 3.90 16.80 -21.69
CA ALA A 101 2.79 17.55 -21.14
C ALA A 101 3.33 18.67 -20.25
N PRO A 102 2.88 19.93 -20.42
CA PRO A 102 3.37 21.03 -19.60
C PRO A 102 2.90 20.87 -18.14
N VAL A 103 3.84 20.72 -17.21
CA VAL A 103 3.58 20.55 -15.76
C VAL A 103 2.75 21.70 -15.19
N PHE A 104 2.90 22.90 -15.75
CA PHE A 104 2.12 24.08 -15.37
C PHE A 104 0.60 23.86 -15.40
N PHE A 105 0.12 23.05 -16.34
CA PHE A 105 -1.29 22.68 -16.43
C PHE A 105 -1.69 21.49 -15.53
N MET A 106 -0.74 20.91 -14.82
CA MET A 106 -0.93 19.71 -14.00
C MET A 106 -0.39 19.95 -12.58
N PRO A 107 -1.03 20.79 -11.75
CA PRO A 107 -0.50 21.19 -10.45
C PRO A 107 -0.27 20.00 -9.49
N SER A 108 -1.01 18.92 -9.65
CA SER A 108 -0.84 17.69 -8.85
C SER A 108 0.51 17.00 -9.10
N PHE A 109 1.16 17.24 -10.25
CA PHE A 109 2.47 16.70 -10.61
C PHE A 109 3.63 17.67 -10.35
N ASN A 110 3.38 18.80 -9.73
CA ASN A 110 4.44 19.71 -9.31
C ASN A 110 5.04 19.20 -7.98
N ASN A 111 6.32 18.86 -8.03
CA ASN A 111 7.06 18.31 -6.89
C ASN A 111 8.05 19.32 -6.28
N HIS A 112 7.98 20.58 -6.63
CA HIS A 112 8.82 21.60 -6.01
C HIS A 112 8.62 21.62 -4.48
N GLY A 113 9.73 21.53 -3.73
CA GLY A 113 9.72 21.43 -2.28
C GLY A 113 9.61 20.01 -1.72
N ASN A 114 9.42 19.01 -2.58
CA ASN A 114 9.45 17.59 -2.19
C ASN A 114 10.88 17.03 -2.30
N TYR A 115 11.08 15.85 -1.71
CA TYR A 115 12.36 15.16 -1.67
C TYR A 115 12.26 13.78 -2.30
N ILE A 116 13.33 13.34 -2.99
CA ILE A 116 13.49 11.95 -3.43
C ILE A 116 14.20 11.21 -2.31
N THR A 117 13.53 10.23 -1.71
CA THR A 117 14.07 9.46 -0.58
C THR A 117 13.44 8.07 -0.49
N SER A 118 14.08 7.14 0.21
CA SER A 118 13.46 5.86 0.59
C SER A 118 12.50 6.07 1.76
N LEU A 119 11.24 5.71 1.58
CA LEU A 119 10.26 5.75 2.68
C LEU A 119 10.60 4.73 3.78
N ALA A 120 11.24 3.60 3.43
CA ALA A 120 11.74 2.65 4.41
C ALA A 120 12.76 3.30 5.36
N ASN A 121 13.70 4.08 4.81
CA ASN A 121 14.69 4.81 5.63
C ASN A 121 14.04 5.91 6.47
N VAL A 122 13.03 6.60 5.94
CA VAL A 122 12.25 7.56 6.73
C VAL A 122 11.55 6.88 7.89
N CYS A 123 10.95 5.70 7.68
CA CYS A 123 10.28 4.95 8.74
C CYS A 123 11.27 4.44 9.79
N ARG A 124 12.46 3.96 9.40
CA ARG A 124 13.52 3.57 10.36
C ARG A 124 13.93 4.75 11.24
N TRP A 125 14.17 5.91 10.63
CA TRP A 125 14.51 7.13 11.38
C TRP A 125 13.37 7.58 12.30
N LEU A 126 12.11 7.51 11.86
CA LEU A 126 10.94 7.81 12.70
C LEU A 126 10.79 6.80 13.85
N ALA A 127 11.14 5.52 13.63
CA ALA A 127 11.11 4.50 14.66
C ALA A 127 12.14 4.79 15.76
N GLU A 128 13.39 5.08 15.40
CA GLU A 128 14.42 5.50 16.35
C GLU A 128 13.98 6.74 17.16
N TYR A 129 13.36 7.70 16.49
CA TYR A 129 12.82 8.89 17.15
C TYR A 129 11.67 8.55 18.11
N ALA A 130 10.78 7.63 17.74
CA ALA A 130 9.68 7.17 18.59
C ALA A 130 10.18 6.40 19.82
N GLU A 131 11.15 5.51 19.66
CA GLU A 131 11.78 4.77 20.76
C GLU A 131 12.46 5.72 21.76
N ASN A 132 13.15 6.77 21.28
CA ASN A 132 13.73 7.81 22.13
C ASN A 132 12.68 8.60 22.94
N LEU A 133 11.42 8.62 22.50
CA LEU A 133 10.28 9.16 23.25
C LEU A 133 9.63 8.13 24.19
N GLY A 134 10.12 6.88 24.22
CA GLY A 134 9.61 5.80 25.06
C GLY A 134 8.42 5.07 24.44
N VAL A 135 8.34 4.95 23.11
CA VAL A 135 7.45 4.02 22.42
C VAL A 135 8.11 2.64 22.41
N GLU A 136 7.36 1.61 22.73
CA GLU A 136 7.82 0.23 22.61
C GLU A 136 7.47 -0.31 21.22
N ILE A 137 8.47 -0.62 20.40
CA ILE A 137 8.28 -1.14 19.03
C ILE A 137 8.67 -2.62 19.00
N PHE A 138 7.77 -3.45 18.48
CA PHE A 138 7.94 -4.90 18.37
C PHE A 138 7.99 -5.33 16.89
N PRO A 139 9.17 -5.31 16.26
CA PRO A 139 9.33 -5.90 14.93
C PRO A 139 9.30 -7.42 14.99
N GLY A 140 8.80 -8.06 13.93
CA GLY A 140 8.63 -9.51 13.87
C GLY A 140 7.33 -10.03 14.49
N PHE A 141 6.51 -9.17 15.07
CA PHE A 141 5.24 -9.55 15.67
C PHE A 141 4.05 -9.19 14.75
N ALA A 142 3.46 -10.21 14.14
CA ALA A 142 2.29 -10.06 13.28
C ALA A 142 1.01 -10.11 14.11
N ALA A 143 0.27 -9.01 14.19
CA ALA A 143 -1.09 -9.02 14.73
C ALA A 143 -1.97 -9.92 13.85
N SER A 144 -2.60 -10.93 14.42
CA SER A 144 -3.41 -11.91 13.71
C SER A 144 -4.91 -11.72 13.94
N GLU A 145 -5.31 -11.42 15.17
CA GLU A 145 -6.71 -11.32 15.56
C GLU A 145 -6.96 -10.12 16.49
N LEU A 146 -8.19 -9.61 16.44
CA LEU A 146 -8.65 -8.55 17.33
C LEU A 146 -9.30 -9.17 18.58
N ILE A 147 -8.96 -8.63 19.74
CA ILE A 147 -9.55 -9.01 21.02
C ILE A 147 -10.77 -8.13 21.31
N TYR A 148 -11.90 -8.76 21.61
CA TYR A 148 -13.17 -8.07 21.89
C TYR A 148 -13.68 -8.34 23.29
N THR A 149 -14.24 -7.32 23.93
CA THR A 149 -15.06 -7.44 25.13
C THR A 149 -16.33 -6.61 24.95
N ASP A 150 -17.49 -7.23 25.09
CA ASP A 150 -18.80 -6.57 24.93
C ASP A 150 -18.95 -5.77 23.62
N GLY A 151 -18.39 -6.29 22.53
CA GLY A 151 -18.44 -5.63 21.20
C GLY A 151 -17.44 -4.49 21.00
N VAL A 152 -16.59 -4.22 21.98
CA VAL A 152 -15.54 -3.19 21.94
C VAL A 152 -14.18 -3.86 21.69
N VAL A 153 -13.38 -3.31 20.79
CA VAL A 153 -11.99 -3.75 20.58
C VAL A 153 -11.16 -3.37 21.81
N LYS A 154 -10.43 -4.34 22.36
CA LYS A 154 -9.59 -4.21 23.55
C LYS A 154 -8.11 -4.43 23.28
N GLY A 155 -7.74 -4.73 22.07
CA GLY A 155 -6.38 -5.04 21.69
C GLY A 155 -6.29 -6.03 20.56
N VAL A 156 -5.14 -6.67 20.46
CA VAL A 156 -4.85 -7.69 19.44
C VAL A 156 -4.10 -8.87 20.03
N SER A 157 -4.27 -10.03 19.40
CA SER A 157 -3.43 -11.21 19.61
C SER A 157 -2.46 -11.31 18.43
N THR A 158 -1.20 -11.65 18.71
CA THR A 158 -0.27 -12.05 17.65
C THR A 158 -0.50 -13.51 17.26
N GLY A 159 -0.05 -13.89 16.06
CA GLY A 159 -0.09 -15.28 15.61
C GLY A 159 0.89 -16.16 16.39
N ASP A 160 0.54 -17.44 16.53
CA ASP A 160 1.47 -18.45 17.01
C ASP A 160 2.61 -18.63 15.98
N MET A 161 3.80 -18.97 16.44
CA MET A 161 4.95 -19.31 15.61
C MET A 161 5.30 -20.80 15.77
N GLY A 162 5.95 -21.38 14.76
CA GLY A 162 6.32 -22.79 14.80
C GLY A 162 5.12 -23.74 14.66
N ILE A 163 4.13 -23.37 13.86
CA ILE A 163 3.04 -24.25 13.42
C ILE A 163 3.39 -24.81 12.04
N SER A 164 3.29 -26.13 11.87
CA SER A 164 3.53 -26.82 10.61
C SER A 164 2.42 -26.56 9.58
N LEU A 165 2.67 -26.92 8.32
CA LEU A 165 1.67 -26.85 7.23
C LEU A 165 0.36 -27.59 7.57
N ASN A 166 0.46 -28.66 8.37
CA ASN A 166 -0.69 -29.48 8.80
C ASN A 166 -1.36 -28.97 10.08
N GLY A 167 -0.91 -27.83 10.64
CA GLY A 167 -1.45 -27.26 11.87
C GLY A 167 -0.90 -27.88 13.16
N GLU A 168 0.17 -28.66 13.09
CA GLU A 168 0.81 -29.28 14.25
C GLU A 168 1.89 -28.37 14.84
N LYS A 169 2.09 -28.41 16.16
CA LYS A 169 3.15 -27.67 16.83
C LYS A 169 4.50 -28.32 16.56
N LYS A 170 5.45 -27.52 16.09
CA LYS A 170 6.86 -27.92 15.88
C LYS A 170 7.66 -27.79 17.17
N ASP A 171 8.92 -28.26 17.18
CA ASP A 171 9.81 -28.18 18.35
C ASP A 171 10.11 -26.72 18.78
N ASN A 172 10.04 -25.80 17.83
CA ASN A 172 10.22 -24.35 18.03
C ASN A 172 8.89 -23.59 18.16
N TYR A 173 7.82 -24.26 18.58
CA TYR A 173 6.52 -23.62 18.79
C TYR A 173 6.61 -22.56 19.88
N GLU A 174 6.15 -21.37 19.55
CA GLU A 174 5.96 -20.25 20.48
C GLU A 174 4.51 -19.74 20.38
N PRO A 175 3.77 -19.69 21.49
CA PRO A 175 2.42 -19.14 21.46
C PRO A 175 2.46 -17.65 21.20
N GLY A 176 1.47 -17.14 20.47
CA GLY A 176 1.28 -15.70 20.33
C GLY A 176 1.00 -15.02 21.67
N ILE A 177 1.19 -13.72 21.72
CA ILE A 177 0.94 -12.88 22.90
C ILE A 177 -0.34 -12.04 22.70
N GLU A 178 -0.98 -11.65 23.80
CA GLU A 178 -2.12 -10.75 23.80
C GLU A 178 -1.70 -9.35 24.26
N LEU A 179 -2.02 -8.35 23.45
CA LEU A 179 -1.70 -6.95 23.74
C LEU A 179 -3.00 -6.19 23.93
N PHE A 180 -3.29 -5.86 25.18
CA PHE A 180 -4.48 -5.10 25.54
C PHE A 180 -4.20 -3.61 25.49
N GLY A 181 -5.16 -2.85 24.97
CA GLY A 181 -5.09 -1.39 24.90
C GLY A 181 -6.39 -0.71 25.25
N LYS A 182 -6.30 0.46 25.86
CA LYS A 182 -7.49 1.33 26.03
C LYS A 182 -8.03 1.75 24.68
N TYR A 183 -7.14 1.93 23.69
CA TYR A 183 -7.45 2.15 22.29
C TYR A 183 -6.49 1.39 21.38
N THR A 184 -7.01 0.94 20.23
CA THR A 184 -6.26 0.25 19.18
C THR A 184 -6.29 1.08 17.88
N LEU A 185 -5.11 1.41 17.33
CA LEU A 185 -4.99 2.09 16.05
C LEU A 185 -4.55 1.12 14.96
N LEU A 186 -5.38 0.96 13.92
CA LEU A 186 -5.07 0.11 12.78
C LEU A 186 -4.37 0.94 11.69
N ALA A 187 -3.10 0.66 11.46
CA ALA A 187 -2.22 1.34 10.51
C ALA A 187 -1.59 0.35 9.51
N GLU A 188 -2.33 -0.71 9.14
CA GLU A 188 -1.84 -1.84 8.34
C GLU A 188 -1.57 -1.48 6.84
N GLY A 189 -1.95 -0.27 6.44
CA GLY A 189 -1.80 0.21 5.06
C GLY A 189 -2.87 -0.36 4.13
N CYS A 190 -2.55 -0.44 2.83
CA CYS A 190 -3.51 -0.86 1.81
C CYS A 190 -4.05 -2.27 2.11
N ARG A 191 -5.38 -2.37 2.29
CA ARG A 191 -6.09 -3.63 2.51
C ARG A 191 -5.55 -4.41 3.73
N GLY A 192 -5.52 -3.77 4.91
CA GLY A 192 -5.21 -4.43 6.19
C GLY A 192 -6.17 -5.58 6.45
N HIS A 193 -5.68 -6.73 6.94
CA HIS A 193 -6.57 -7.88 7.18
C HIS A 193 -7.45 -7.65 8.41
N LEU A 194 -6.93 -7.00 9.47
CA LEU A 194 -7.71 -6.58 10.62
C LEU A 194 -8.63 -5.41 10.27
N GLY A 195 -8.12 -4.43 9.49
CA GLY A 195 -8.92 -3.31 8.99
C GLY A 195 -10.10 -3.78 8.15
N LYS A 196 -9.90 -4.77 7.27
CA LYS A 196 -10.98 -5.40 6.49
C LYS A 196 -12.05 -6.02 7.41
N SER A 197 -11.62 -6.78 8.41
CA SER A 197 -12.51 -7.41 9.39
C SER A 197 -13.32 -6.39 10.22
N ILE A 198 -12.70 -5.28 10.62
CA ILE A 198 -13.37 -4.18 11.34
C ILE A 198 -14.38 -3.46 10.45
N ILE A 199 -14.01 -3.15 9.21
CA ILE A 199 -14.92 -2.49 8.25
C ILE A 199 -16.17 -3.33 8.06
N GLU A 200 -16.03 -4.64 7.86
CA GLU A 200 -17.14 -5.56 7.70
C GLU A 200 -17.98 -5.67 8.97
N LYS A 201 -17.35 -5.95 10.12
CA LYS A 201 -18.03 -6.16 11.41
C LYS A 201 -18.88 -4.96 11.84
N PHE A 202 -18.35 -3.77 11.69
CA PHE A 202 -19.02 -2.53 12.11
C PHE A 202 -19.72 -1.80 10.94
N GLN A 203 -19.71 -2.40 9.73
CA GLN A 203 -20.31 -1.81 8.52
C GLN A 203 -19.82 -0.35 8.28
N LEU A 204 -18.51 -0.14 8.42
CA LEU A 204 -17.93 1.21 8.38
C LEU A 204 -17.97 1.84 6.97
N ASP A 205 -18.10 1.04 5.93
CA ASP A 205 -18.22 1.42 4.53
C ASP A 205 -19.69 1.55 4.05
N LYS A 206 -20.66 1.41 4.97
CA LYS A 206 -22.07 1.60 4.63
C LYS A 206 -22.30 2.97 4.01
N ASP A 207 -23.02 3.00 2.89
CA ASP A 207 -23.34 4.22 2.11
C ASP A 207 -22.09 4.92 1.52
N LYS A 208 -20.97 4.20 1.38
CA LYS A 208 -19.76 4.65 0.69
C LYS A 208 -19.64 3.98 -0.69
N ASN A 209 -18.83 4.58 -1.57
CA ASN A 209 -18.40 3.86 -2.76
C ASN A 209 -17.45 2.71 -2.33
N PRO A 210 -17.36 1.61 -3.10
CA PRO A 210 -16.33 0.61 -2.86
C PRO A 210 -14.94 1.24 -2.94
N GLN A 211 -13.98 0.70 -2.21
CA GLN A 211 -12.59 1.09 -2.36
C GLN A 211 -12.07 0.59 -3.72
N HIS A 212 -11.26 1.42 -4.37
CA HIS A 212 -10.59 1.09 -5.63
C HIS A 212 -9.10 1.01 -5.39
N TYR A 213 -8.44 0.16 -6.20
CA TYR A 213 -7.04 -0.16 -6.01
C TYR A 213 -6.27 -0.11 -7.32
N GLY A 214 -4.96 -0.03 -7.20
CA GLY A 214 -4.02 -0.28 -8.28
C GLY A 214 -2.89 -1.17 -7.77
N ILE A 215 -2.31 -1.97 -8.65
CA ILE A 215 -1.04 -2.66 -8.37
C ILE A 215 0.11 -1.79 -8.85
N GLY A 216 0.99 -1.43 -7.93
CA GLY A 216 2.23 -0.71 -8.21
C GLY A 216 3.42 -1.65 -8.22
N PHE A 217 4.23 -1.55 -9.26
CA PHE A 217 5.53 -2.20 -9.38
C PHE A 217 6.62 -1.16 -9.16
N LYS A 218 7.72 -1.59 -8.58
CA LYS A 218 8.91 -0.77 -8.42
C LYS A 218 10.17 -1.57 -8.65
N GLU A 219 11.13 -0.97 -9.31
CA GLU A 219 12.52 -1.43 -9.39
C GLU A 219 13.47 -0.30 -9.02
N ILE A 220 14.61 -0.66 -8.44
CA ILE A 220 15.76 0.21 -8.27
C ILE A 220 16.83 -0.22 -9.27
N TRP A 221 17.42 0.73 -9.95
CA TRP A 221 18.46 0.53 -10.94
C TRP A 221 19.68 1.38 -10.65
N ASP A 222 20.87 0.81 -10.75
CA ASP A 222 22.09 1.57 -10.91
C ASP A 222 22.24 1.90 -12.39
N ILE A 223 22.29 3.17 -12.73
CA ILE A 223 22.32 3.63 -14.14
C ILE A 223 23.64 4.35 -14.47
N ASP A 224 23.92 4.47 -15.78
CA ASP A 224 25.12 5.14 -16.24
C ASP A 224 25.11 6.62 -15.76
N PRO A 225 26.19 7.08 -15.10
CA PRO A 225 26.32 8.48 -14.65
C PRO A 225 26.14 9.50 -15.76
N SER A 226 26.48 9.16 -17.02
CA SER A 226 26.37 10.09 -18.16
C SER A 226 24.94 10.43 -18.56
N VAL A 227 23.96 9.61 -18.16
CA VAL A 227 22.52 9.82 -18.40
C VAL A 227 21.74 10.13 -17.13
N HIS A 228 22.43 10.17 -15.99
CA HIS A 228 21.82 10.49 -14.71
C HIS A 228 21.67 12.01 -14.52
N GLU A 229 20.53 12.45 -13.98
CA GLU A 229 20.23 13.87 -13.67
C GLU A 229 19.58 13.92 -12.28
N GLU A 230 20.40 14.04 -11.25
CA GLU A 230 19.98 13.98 -9.85
C GLU A 230 18.84 14.97 -9.54
N GLY A 231 17.77 14.50 -8.89
CA GLY A 231 16.60 15.31 -8.58
C GLY A 231 15.56 15.42 -9.71
N LEU A 232 15.80 14.79 -10.88
CA LEU A 232 14.81 14.76 -11.97
C LEU A 232 13.70 13.75 -11.67
N VAL A 233 12.46 14.22 -11.76
CA VAL A 233 11.23 13.42 -11.62
C VAL A 233 10.51 13.36 -12.97
N ILE A 234 10.29 12.16 -13.48
CA ILE A 234 9.55 11.91 -14.71
C ILE A 234 8.30 11.10 -14.39
N HIS A 235 7.13 11.63 -14.72
CA HIS A 235 5.88 10.88 -14.73
C HIS A 235 5.44 10.62 -16.17
N SER A 236 4.82 9.47 -16.44
CA SER A 236 4.26 9.19 -17.75
C SER A 236 2.95 8.40 -17.70
N LEU A 237 2.16 8.55 -18.76
CA LEU A 237 0.87 7.93 -18.99
C LEU A 237 0.80 7.39 -20.42
N GLY A 238 -0.11 6.47 -20.70
CA GLY A 238 -0.36 5.96 -22.05
C GLY A 238 0.24 4.58 -22.29
N TRP A 239 1.01 4.43 -23.38
CA TRP A 239 1.60 3.14 -23.76
C TRP A 239 2.42 2.49 -22.61
N PRO A 240 2.41 1.16 -22.46
CA PRO A 240 1.81 0.13 -23.30
C PRO A 240 0.30 -0.03 -23.12
N SER A 241 -0.23 0.28 -21.96
CA SER A 241 -1.64 0.07 -21.67
C SER A 241 -2.50 1.19 -22.28
N LYS A 242 -3.18 0.89 -23.37
CA LYS A 242 -4.17 1.78 -23.98
C LYS A 242 -5.58 1.65 -23.36
N ARG A 243 -5.80 0.57 -22.60
CA ARG A 243 -7.13 0.16 -22.09
C ARG A 243 -7.35 0.49 -20.62
N THR A 244 -6.27 0.78 -19.90
CA THR A 244 -6.31 1.17 -18.48
C THR A 244 -5.67 2.54 -18.29
N ALA A 245 -6.09 3.27 -17.28
CA ALA A 245 -5.47 4.55 -16.91
C ALA A 245 -4.18 4.33 -16.11
N SER A 246 -3.30 3.47 -16.62
CA SER A 246 -2.01 3.16 -16.01
C SER A 246 -1.07 4.35 -16.04
N GLY A 247 -0.28 4.50 -15.00
CA GLY A 247 0.73 5.55 -14.87
C GLY A 247 2.09 4.97 -14.49
N SER A 248 3.12 5.73 -14.74
CA SER A 248 4.49 5.33 -14.44
C SER A 248 5.33 6.50 -13.95
N TYR A 249 6.41 6.15 -13.30
CA TYR A 249 7.39 7.12 -12.82
C TYR A 249 8.82 6.64 -13.04
N PHE A 250 9.73 7.61 -13.19
CA PHE A 250 11.17 7.42 -13.25
C PHE A 250 11.82 8.58 -12.49
N TYR A 251 12.44 8.29 -11.36
CA TYR A 251 13.06 9.29 -10.50
C TYR A 251 14.56 9.07 -10.41
N HIS A 252 15.33 10.11 -10.65
CA HIS A 252 16.78 10.09 -10.53
C HIS A 252 17.16 10.40 -9.08
N GLY A 253 17.56 9.37 -8.35
CA GLY A 253 17.94 9.42 -6.95
C GLY A 253 19.39 9.78 -6.70
N GLU A 254 19.86 9.58 -5.48
CA GLU A 254 21.27 9.71 -5.10
C GLU A 254 22.11 8.57 -5.70
N ASN A 255 23.43 8.75 -5.78
CA ASN A 255 24.41 7.72 -6.14
C ASN A 255 24.16 7.02 -7.50
N ASN A 256 23.72 7.77 -8.50
CA ASN A 256 23.36 7.26 -9.82
C ASN A 256 22.26 6.18 -9.81
N GLN A 257 21.43 6.16 -8.79
CA GLN A 257 20.26 5.28 -8.73
C GLN A 257 19.05 5.89 -9.42
N ALA A 258 18.29 5.05 -10.09
CA ALA A 258 16.97 5.38 -10.61
C ALA A 258 15.91 4.52 -9.92
N TYR A 259 14.87 5.19 -9.45
CA TYR A 259 13.68 4.55 -8.90
C TYR A 259 12.59 4.57 -9.95
N ILE A 260 12.24 3.41 -10.47
CA ILE A 260 11.28 3.30 -11.56
C ILE A 260 10.06 2.50 -11.13
N GLY A 261 8.88 2.87 -11.63
CA GLY A 261 7.68 2.11 -11.32
C GLY A 261 6.54 2.32 -12.31
N TYR A 262 5.59 1.42 -12.21
CA TYR A 262 4.41 1.36 -13.04
C TYR A 262 3.20 0.95 -12.21
N VAL A 263 2.09 1.65 -12.36
CA VAL A 263 0.87 1.39 -11.62
C VAL A 263 -0.24 1.03 -12.60
N VAL A 264 -0.85 -0.13 -12.40
CA VAL A 264 -2.01 -0.60 -13.15
C VAL A 264 -3.24 -0.55 -12.25
N PRO A 265 -4.28 0.23 -12.61
CA PRO A 265 -5.57 0.16 -11.91
C PRO A 265 -6.16 -1.24 -11.96
N LEU A 266 -6.75 -1.72 -10.85
CA LEU A 266 -7.33 -3.06 -10.78
C LEU A 266 -8.78 -3.14 -11.28
N ASP A 267 -9.36 -2.05 -11.74
CA ASP A 267 -10.69 -1.97 -12.36
C ASP A 267 -10.70 -2.34 -13.86
N TYR A 268 -9.66 -2.98 -14.39
CA TYR A 268 -9.62 -3.45 -15.77
C TYR A 268 -10.56 -4.65 -15.99
N SER A 269 -11.15 -4.75 -17.21
CA SER A 269 -12.13 -5.78 -17.55
C SER A 269 -11.52 -7.04 -18.19
N ASN A 270 -10.38 -6.92 -18.87
CA ASN A 270 -9.78 -8.03 -19.62
C ASN A 270 -8.94 -8.94 -18.69
N PRO A 271 -9.33 -10.22 -18.47
CA PRO A 271 -8.63 -11.16 -17.61
C PRO A 271 -7.25 -11.59 -18.16
N HIS A 272 -6.97 -11.33 -19.43
CA HIS A 272 -5.68 -11.65 -20.05
C HIS A 272 -4.60 -10.57 -19.83
N ILE A 273 -4.90 -9.46 -19.16
CA ILE A 273 -3.91 -8.47 -18.80
C ILE A 273 -2.96 -9.04 -17.72
N SER A 274 -1.67 -8.92 -17.97
CA SER A 274 -0.62 -9.15 -16.99
C SER A 274 0.00 -7.82 -16.58
N PRO A 275 -0.35 -7.26 -15.42
CA PRO A 275 0.22 -6.00 -14.95
C PRO A 275 1.75 -6.01 -14.88
N PHE A 276 2.35 -7.14 -14.52
CA PHE A 276 3.80 -7.32 -14.53
C PHE A 276 4.39 -7.15 -15.94
N ASN A 277 3.80 -7.81 -16.95
CA ASN A 277 4.30 -7.72 -18.32
C ASN A 277 4.06 -6.34 -18.94
N GLU A 278 2.99 -5.63 -18.56
CA GLU A 278 2.79 -4.21 -18.92
C GLU A 278 3.95 -3.35 -18.41
N PHE A 279 4.37 -3.54 -17.15
CA PHE A 279 5.55 -2.86 -16.60
C PHE A 279 6.83 -3.22 -17.35
N GLN A 280 7.06 -4.49 -17.68
CA GLN A 280 8.24 -4.91 -18.44
C GLN A 280 8.27 -4.29 -19.84
N GLN A 281 7.11 -4.19 -20.52
CA GLN A 281 7.02 -3.50 -21.80
C GLN A 281 7.30 -2.00 -21.69
N TRP A 282 6.75 -1.33 -20.68
CA TRP A 282 6.96 0.10 -20.48
C TRP A 282 8.45 0.48 -20.44
N LYS A 283 9.30 -0.34 -19.86
CA LYS A 283 10.74 -0.11 -19.81
C LYS A 283 11.40 -0.02 -21.19
N HIS A 284 10.81 -0.63 -22.21
CA HIS A 284 11.27 -0.57 -23.60
C HIS A 284 10.84 0.69 -24.36
N GLN A 285 10.06 1.58 -23.74
CA GLN A 285 9.75 2.86 -24.37
C GLN A 285 11.04 3.67 -24.54
N THR A 286 11.30 4.17 -25.77
CA THR A 286 12.60 4.74 -26.15
C THR A 286 13.10 5.84 -25.20
N SER A 287 12.18 6.68 -24.67
CA SER A 287 12.54 7.77 -23.76
C SER A 287 12.88 7.30 -22.34
N ILE A 288 12.55 6.04 -22.00
CA ILE A 288 12.87 5.36 -20.73
C ILE A 288 14.07 4.45 -20.93
N ALA A 289 14.04 3.60 -21.94
CA ALA A 289 15.08 2.61 -22.24
C ALA A 289 16.49 3.23 -22.33
N LYS A 290 16.58 4.47 -22.80
CA LYS A 290 17.87 5.19 -22.90
C LYS A 290 18.58 5.36 -21.54
N TYR A 291 17.82 5.44 -20.43
CA TYR A 291 18.37 5.56 -19.09
C TYR A 291 18.78 4.22 -18.50
N LEU A 292 18.10 3.12 -18.91
CA LEU A 292 18.31 1.79 -18.37
C LEU A 292 19.39 0.98 -19.11
N LYS A 293 19.75 1.39 -20.33
CA LYS A 293 20.78 0.71 -21.11
C LYS A 293 22.13 0.75 -20.41
N GLY A 294 22.72 -0.44 -20.21
CA GLY A 294 24.00 -0.59 -19.53
C GLY A 294 23.93 -0.49 -18.01
N GLY A 295 22.75 -0.22 -17.46
CA GLY A 295 22.51 -0.24 -16.02
C GLY A 295 22.26 -1.64 -15.48
N ALA A 296 22.18 -1.75 -14.16
CA ALA A 296 21.89 -2.98 -13.43
C ALA A 296 20.66 -2.80 -12.54
N ARG A 297 19.74 -3.77 -12.60
CA ARG A 297 18.60 -3.83 -11.70
C ARG A 297 19.05 -4.41 -10.34
N VAL A 298 18.81 -3.68 -9.25
CA VAL A 298 19.28 -4.06 -7.90
C VAL A 298 18.16 -4.45 -6.95
N SER A 299 16.92 -4.05 -7.21
CA SER A 299 15.78 -4.42 -6.38
C SER A 299 14.48 -4.46 -7.18
N TYR A 300 13.51 -5.22 -6.69
CA TYR A 300 12.16 -5.34 -7.25
C TYR A 300 11.14 -5.49 -6.14
N GLY A 301 9.98 -4.89 -6.30
CA GLY A 301 8.84 -5.08 -5.42
C GLY A 301 7.52 -4.73 -6.08
N ALA A 302 6.44 -5.21 -5.47
CA ALA A 302 5.09 -4.87 -5.88
C ALA A 302 4.17 -4.75 -4.68
N ARG A 303 3.24 -3.77 -4.72
CA ARG A 303 2.25 -3.56 -3.67
C ARG A 303 0.99 -2.94 -4.24
N ALA A 304 -0.16 -3.39 -3.76
CA ALA A 304 -1.41 -2.69 -4.02
C ALA A 304 -1.41 -1.34 -3.30
N LEU A 305 -2.07 -0.37 -3.91
CA LEU A 305 -2.30 0.95 -3.36
C LEU A 305 -3.76 1.34 -3.57
N ILE A 306 -4.30 2.13 -2.66
CA ILE A 306 -5.66 2.63 -2.75
C ILE A 306 -5.76 3.77 -3.76
N LYS A 307 -6.92 3.89 -4.43
CA LYS A 307 -7.21 5.00 -5.34
C LYS A 307 -8.66 5.49 -5.30
N GLY A 308 -9.51 4.92 -4.43
CA GLY A 308 -10.93 5.30 -4.32
C GLY A 308 -11.15 6.72 -3.85
N GLY A 309 -10.25 7.24 -3.03
CA GLY A 309 -10.27 8.62 -2.58
C GLY A 309 -11.40 8.94 -1.60
N HIS A 310 -11.86 10.20 -1.63
CA HIS A 310 -12.79 10.74 -0.64
C HIS A 310 -14.11 9.97 -0.50
N GLN A 311 -14.70 9.50 -1.63
CA GLN A 311 -16.00 8.81 -1.63
C GLN A 311 -15.95 7.39 -1.07
N SER A 312 -14.78 6.75 -1.13
CA SER A 312 -14.56 5.36 -0.73
C SER A 312 -13.99 5.24 0.70
N ARG A 313 -13.79 6.38 1.38
CA ARG A 313 -13.27 6.36 2.74
C ARG A 313 -14.33 5.84 3.71
N PRO A 314 -14.05 4.79 4.50
CA PRO A 314 -14.99 4.29 5.51
C PRO A 314 -15.18 5.31 6.63
N LYS A 315 -16.14 5.09 7.51
CA LYS A 315 -16.12 5.68 8.85
C LYS A 315 -14.86 5.16 9.53
N MET A 316 -14.04 6.07 10.04
CA MET A 316 -12.69 5.69 10.49
C MET A 316 -12.65 5.28 11.95
N SER A 317 -13.60 5.76 12.79
CA SER A 317 -13.68 5.36 14.17
C SER A 317 -14.63 4.18 14.39
N PHE A 318 -14.29 3.35 15.36
CA PHE A 318 -15.09 2.20 15.81
C PHE A 318 -14.94 2.04 17.33
N PRO A 319 -15.82 1.28 18.00
CA PRO A 319 -15.69 1.05 19.44
C PRO A 319 -14.33 0.49 19.84
N GLY A 320 -13.52 1.27 20.56
CA GLY A 320 -12.18 0.92 21.02
C GLY A 320 -11.03 1.22 20.05
N GLY A 321 -11.28 1.87 18.90
CA GLY A 321 -10.16 2.18 17.99
C GLY A 321 -10.46 3.08 16.81
N ILE A 322 -9.43 3.25 15.97
CA ILE A 322 -9.44 4.12 14.79
C ILE A 322 -8.64 3.44 13.65
N LEU A 323 -9.18 3.50 12.42
CA LEU A 323 -8.44 3.24 11.18
C LEU A 323 -7.64 4.48 10.78
N ILE A 324 -6.36 4.33 10.47
CA ILE A 324 -5.47 5.42 10.05
C ILE A 324 -4.65 5.08 8.81
N GLY A 325 -4.18 6.10 8.11
CA GLY A 325 -3.38 5.93 6.90
C GLY A 325 -4.16 5.31 5.75
N ASP A 326 -3.49 4.49 4.97
CA ASP A 326 -4.09 3.84 3.81
C ASP A 326 -5.12 2.76 4.17
N ASP A 327 -5.12 2.27 5.40
CA ASP A 327 -6.20 1.43 5.93
C ASP A 327 -7.53 2.21 5.98
N ALA A 328 -7.45 3.51 6.27
CA ALA A 328 -8.58 4.45 6.23
C ALA A 328 -8.83 5.08 4.84
N GLY A 329 -8.02 4.81 3.84
CA GLY A 329 -8.20 5.35 2.49
C GLY A 329 -7.67 6.79 2.31
N THR A 330 -6.51 7.14 2.88
CA THR A 330 -6.02 8.53 2.89
C THR A 330 -5.09 8.92 1.74
N LEU A 331 -4.75 8.02 0.82
CA LEU A 331 -3.86 8.34 -0.31
C LEU A 331 -4.44 9.43 -1.22
N ASN A 332 -3.63 10.45 -1.54
CA ASN A 332 -3.96 11.42 -2.59
C ASN A 332 -3.51 10.90 -3.94
N PHE A 333 -4.40 10.19 -4.64
CA PHE A 333 -4.10 9.54 -5.91
C PHE A 333 -3.61 10.52 -7.01
N PRO A 334 -4.25 11.69 -7.26
CA PRO A 334 -3.77 12.67 -8.23
C PRO A 334 -2.33 13.15 -8.01
N LYS A 335 -1.93 13.32 -6.75
CA LYS A 335 -0.55 13.70 -6.40
C LYS A 335 0.43 12.54 -6.47
N ILE A 336 -0.07 11.28 -6.53
CA ILE A 336 0.74 10.06 -6.41
C ILE A 336 1.51 10.08 -5.07
N LYS A 337 0.88 10.58 -4.01
CA LYS A 337 1.48 10.74 -2.68
C LYS A 337 0.49 10.35 -1.59
N GLY A 338 0.94 9.48 -0.69
CA GLY A 338 0.16 9.00 0.44
C GLY A 338 0.87 9.16 1.79
N SER A 339 2.19 9.33 1.80
CA SER A 339 2.95 9.35 3.06
C SER A 339 2.56 10.52 3.96
N HIS A 340 2.51 11.74 3.42
CA HIS A 340 2.12 12.94 4.19
C HIS A 340 0.67 12.86 4.70
N THR A 341 -0.24 12.33 3.89
CA THR A 341 -1.65 12.17 4.27
C THR A 341 -1.82 11.07 5.33
N ALA A 342 -1.09 9.97 5.19
CA ALA A 342 -1.06 8.90 6.19
C ALA A 342 -0.49 9.40 7.53
N MET A 343 0.63 10.12 7.52
CA MET A 343 1.19 10.75 8.72
C MET A 343 0.19 11.68 9.40
N LYS A 344 -0.46 12.57 8.63
CA LYS A 344 -1.45 13.51 9.20
C LYS A 344 -2.63 12.79 9.83
N SER A 345 -3.14 11.71 9.22
CA SER A 345 -4.22 10.92 9.81
C SER A 345 -3.84 10.32 11.15
N GLY A 346 -2.61 9.81 11.28
CA GLY A 346 -2.05 9.32 12.54
C GLY A 346 -1.93 10.41 13.60
N MET A 347 -1.48 11.61 13.22
CA MET A 347 -1.40 12.75 14.13
C MET A 347 -2.77 13.16 14.68
N ILE A 348 -3.80 13.21 13.82
CA ILE A 348 -5.17 13.53 14.23
C ILE A 348 -5.73 12.45 15.17
N ALA A 349 -5.43 11.17 14.91
CA ALA A 349 -5.81 10.07 15.78
C ALA A 349 -5.16 10.20 17.16
N ALA A 350 -3.89 10.54 17.23
CA ALA A 350 -3.19 10.79 18.47
C ALA A 350 -3.81 11.93 19.28
N GLU A 351 -4.14 13.05 18.63
CA GLU A 351 -4.83 14.18 19.26
C GLU A 351 -6.18 13.75 19.85
N THR A 352 -6.97 12.99 19.09
CA THR A 352 -8.28 12.48 19.52
C THR A 352 -8.17 11.50 20.69
N VAL A 353 -7.20 10.59 20.64
CA VAL A 353 -6.97 9.59 21.70
C VAL A 353 -6.51 10.25 23.00
N ILE A 354 -5.59 11.21 22.94
CA ILE A 354 -5.14 11.96 24.15
C ILE A 354 -6.31 12.68 24.82
N ASP A 355 -7.15 13.35 24.05
CA ASP A 355 -8.34 14.01 24.58
C ASP A 355 -9.30 13.01 25.26
N ALA A 356 -9.47 11.83 24.67
CA ALA A 356 -10.30 10.78 25.24
C ALA A 356 -9.71 10.21 26.55
N LEU A 357 -8.40 9.98 26.60
CA LEU A 357 -7.71 9.49 27.82
C LEU A 357 -7.79 10.53 28.96
N GLN A 358 -7.62 11.83 28.66
CA GLN A 358 -7.76 12.91 29.63
C GLN A 358 -9.16 12.97 30.24
N ASN A 359 -10.18 12.76 29.38
CA ASN A 359 -11.57 12.77 29.80
C ASN A 359 -12.04 11.41 30.38
N LYS A 360 -11.15 10.44 30.56
CA LYS A 360 -11.44 9.07 31.03
C LYS A 360 -12.52 8.34 30.21
N ASN A 361 -12.60 8.67 28.93
CA ASN A 361 -13.53 8.06 27.98
C ASN A 361 -12.84 6.84 27.35
N ILE A 362 -12.85 5.69 28.04
CA ILE A 362 -12.10 4.50 27.65
C ILE A 362 -12.98 3.54 26.86
N GLY A 363 -12.48 3.05 25.71
CA GLY A 363 -13.15 2.03 24.88
C GLY A 363 -14.38 2.51 24.11
N SER A 364 -14.68 3.81 24.12
CA SER A 364 -15.77 4.38 23.34
C SER A 364 -15.44 4.46 21.84
N ASP A 365 -16.47 4.63 21.03
CA ASP A 365 -16.31 5.06 19.64
C ASP A 365 -15.90 6.55 19.60
N LEU A 366 -14.70 6.82 19.11
CA LEU A 366 -14.12 8.16 19.05
C LEU A 366 -14.64 8.94 17.84
N THR A 367 -15.96 9.20 17.80
CA THR A 367 -16.61 9.93 16.69
C THR A 367 -16.04 11.34 16.48
N SER A 368 -15.45 11.95 17.50
CA SER A 368 -14.74 13.24 17.41
C SER A 368 -13.55 13.20 16.43
N TYR A 369 -13.01 12.00 16.12
CA TYR A 369 -12.00 11.85 15.10
C TYR A 369 -12.50 12.30 13.71
N GLU A 370 -13.74 11.97 13.36
CA GLU A 370 -14.34 12.40 12.09
C GLU A 370 -14.43 13.92 11.98
N ASP A 371 -14.74 14.61 13.08
CA ASP A 371 -14.84 16.06 13.10
C ASP A 371 -13.46 16.72 13.05
N ASN A 372 -12.48 16.20 13.79
CA ASN A 372 -11.09 16.64 13.75
C ASN A 372 -10.48 16.42 12.36
N PHE A 373 -10.78 15.28 11.73
CA PHE A 373 -10.38 15.00 10.36
C PHE A 373 -10.97 16.01 9.37
N LYS A 374 -12.29 16.31 9.46
CA LYS A 374 -12.96 17.30 8.61
C LYS A 374 -12.41 18.72 8.79
N ALA A 375 -11.97 19.07 9.99
CA ALA A 375 -11.37 20.37 10.28
C ALA A 375 -9.92 20.50 9.76
N SER A 376 -9.29 19.40 9.36
CA SER A 376 -7.90 19.36 8.93
C SER A 376 -7.71 19.70 7.44
N TRP A 377 -6.49 20.12 7.08
CA TRP A 377 -6.10 20.29 5.68
C TRP A 377 -6.14 18.98 4.88
N LEU A 378 -6.01 17.84 5.56
CA LEU A 378 -6.08 16.51 4.93
C LEU A 378 -7.45 16.28 4.29
N TYR A 379 -8.52 16.61 4.98
CA TYR A 379 -9.86 16.51 4.40
C TYR A 379 -10.02 17.39 3.15
N ASP A 380 -9.60 18.66 3.20
CA ASP A 380 -9.70 19.59 2.07
C ASP A 380 -8.89 19.10 0.86
N GLU A 381 -7.71 18.53 1.12
CA GLU A 381 -6.86 17.94 0.08
C GLU A 381 -7.54 16.75 -0.61
N LEU A 382 -8.06 15.79 0.16
CA LEU A 382 -8.76 14.63 -0.40
C LEU A 382 -10.08 15.01 -1.08
N TYR A 383 -10.81 15.97 -0.52
CA TYR A 383 -12.04 16.48 -1.11
C TYR A 383 -11.81 17.13 -2.47
N LYS A 384 -10.74 17.90 -2.62
CA LYS A 384 -10.35 18.50 -3.91
C LYS A 384 -9.96 17.46 -4.96
N ALA A 385 -9.44 16.33 -4.54
CA ALA A 385 -9.04 15.23 -5.42
C ALA A 385 -10.19 14.29 -5.84
N ARG A 386 -11.39 14.42 -5.25
CA ARG A 386 -12.48 13.45 -5.28
C ARG A 386 -12.99 13.03 -6.66
N ASN A 387 -12.95 13.93 -7.65
CA ASN A 387 -13.44 13.63 -8.99
C ASN A 387 -12.37 13.07 -9.94
N TRP A 388 -11.10 13.06 -9.55
CA TRP A 388 -10.00 12.68 -10.43
C TRP A 388 -10.13 11.24 -10.95
N ASN A 389 -10.19 10.28 -10.03
CA ASN A 389 -10.32 8.87 -10.41
C ASN A 389 -11.62 8.56 -11.15
N PRO A 390 -12.80 9.04 -10.72
CA PRO A 390 -14.03 8.86 -11.48
C PRO A 390 -14.00 9.46 -12.89
N PHE A 391 -13.32 10.59 -13.12
CA PHE A 391 -13.12 11.12 -14.47
C PHE A 391 -12.30 10.16 -15.34
N LEU A 392 -11.19 9.62 -14.82
CA LEU A 392 -10.35 8.68 -15.55
C LEU A 392 -11.10 7.38 -15.88
N HIS A 393 -11.84 6.85 -14.90
CA HIS A 393 -12.63 5.64 -15.10
C HIS A 393 -13.73 5.84 -16.17
N LYS A 394 -14.49 6.93 -16.07
CA LYS A 394 -15.67 7.16 -16.95
C LYS A 394 -15.29 7.57 -18.37
N PHE A 395 -14.23 8.35 -18.56
CA PHE A 395 -13.88 8.97 -19.84
C PHE A 395 -12.52 8.51 -20.39
N GLY A 396 -11.83 7.58 -19.70
CA GLY A 396 -10.50 7.10 -20.07
C GLY A 396 -9.39 8.11 -19.77
N ALA A 397 -8.14 7.69 -19.98
CA ALA A 397 -6.97 8.45 -19.57
C ALA A 397 -6.88 9.86 -20.22
N LEU A 398 -7.17 10.00 -21.52
CA LEU A 398 -7.05 11.27 -22.23
C LEU A 398 -8.16 12.26 -21.86
N MET A 399 -9.42 11.90 -22.11
CA MET A 399 -10.55 12.80 -21.86
C MET A 399 -10.81 12.98 -20.37
N GLY A 400 -10.68 11.90 -19.59
CA GLY A 400 -10.79 11.96 -18.14
C GLY A 400 -9.69 12.83 -17.53
N GLY A 401 -8.45 12.70 -18.00
CA GLY A 401 -7.34 13.56 -17.60
C GLY A 401 -7.56 15.03 -17.95
N PHE A 402 -8.14 15.31 -19.11
CA PHE A 402 -8.51 16.67 -19.52
C PHE A 402 -9.57 17.28 -18.57
N PHE A 403 -10.66 16.56 -18.27
CA PHE A 403 -11.69 17.03 -17.35
C PHE A 403 -11.17 17.19 -15.92
N ALA A 404 -10.35 16.25 -15.46
CA ALA A 404 -9.70 16.33 -14.16
C ALA A 404 -8.76 17.53 -14.07
N THR A 405 -8.03 17.84 -15.13
CA THR A 405 -7.17 19.03 -15.22
C THR A 405 -8.00 20.33 -15.15
N ILE A 406 -9.11 20.42 -15.86
CA ILE A 406 -10.04 21.55 -15.78
C ILE A 406 -10.57 21.72 -14.36
N ASP A 407 -10.99 20.62 -13.71
CA ASP A 407 -11.43 20.67 -12.31
C ASP A 407 -10.35 21.26 -11.40
N GLN A 408 -9.11 20.80 -11.53
CA GLN A 408 -8.01 21.27 -10.68
C GLN A 408 -7.59 22.71 -10.98
N LEU A 409 -7.52 23.12 -12.25
CA LEU A 409 -7.03 24.45 -12.63
C LEU A 409 -8.09 25.54 -12.46
N ILE A 410 -9.32 25.29 -12.93
CA ILE A 410 -10.38 26.29 -12.99
C ILE A 410 -11.20 26.28 -11.70
N PHE A 411 -11.67 25.09 -11.31
CA PHE A 411 -12.54 24.92 -10.14
C PHE A 411 -11.78 24.62 -8.85
N ARG A 412 -10.45 24.48 -8.91
CA ARG A 412 -9.57 24.16 -7.78
C ARG A 412 -10.05 22.90 -7.02
N GLY A 413 -10.52 21.88 -7.75
CA GLY A 413 -11.08 20.66 -7.19
C GLY A 413 -12.45 20.82 -6.53
N ARG A 414 -13.17 21.92 -6.79
CA ARG A 414 -14.44 22.25 -6.12
C ARG A 414 -15.62 22.33 -7.10
N LEU A 415 -15.68 21.44 -8.08
CA LEU A 415 -16.88 21.29 -8.91
C LEU A 415 -18.13 21.09 -8.01
N PRO A 416 -19.31 21.62 -8.41
CA PRO A 416 -20.52 21.55 -7.57
C PRO A 416 -21.14 20.14 -7.49
N PHE A 417 -20.52 19.15 -8.12
CA PHE A 417 -20.95 17.74 -8.10
C PHE A 417 -19.79 16.83 -7.74
N THR A 418 -20.13 15.62 -7.29
CA THR A 418 -19.21 14.53 -7.04
C THR A 418 -19.58 13.37 -7.96
N LEU A 419 -18.61 12.87 -8.71
CA LEU A 419 -18.76 11.66 -9.52
C LEU A 419 -18.53 10.43 -8.65
N ASN A 420 -19.28 9.37 -8.92
CA ASN A 420 -19.17 8.10 -8.22
C ASN A 420 -18.62 7.02 -9.16
N HIS A 421 -17.92 6.08 -8.59
CA HIS A 421 -17.51 4.82 -9.18
C HIS A 421 -17.95 3.70 -8.23
N THR A 422 -19.01 3.00 -8.59
CA THR A 422 -19.74 2.11 -7.66
C THR A 422 -19.53 0.63 -7.93
N THR A 423 -18.78 0.27 -8.98
CA THR A 423 -18.46 -1.13 -9.29
C THR A 423 -17.13 -1.51 -8.63
N PRO A 424 -17.10 -2.51 -7.72
CA PRO A 424 -15.86 -2.99 -7.13
C PRO A 424 -14.87 -3.52 -8.18
N ASP A 425 -13.58 -3.44 -7.90
CA ASP A 425 -12.53 -3.80 -8.89
C ASP A 425 -12.60 -5.26 -9.35
N HIS A 426 -12.99 -6.19 -8.47
CA HIS A 426 -13.15 -7.61 -8.84
C HIS A 426 -14.33 -7.86 -9.77
N GLU A 427 -15.41 -7.09 -9.65
CA GLU A 427 -16.61 -7.19 -10.50
C GLU A 427 -16.39 -6.57 -11.89
N CYS A 428 -15.33 -5.78 -12.08
CA CYS A 428 -15.00 -5.21 -13.38
C CYS A 428 -14.48 -6.25 -14.39
N LEU A 429 -14.05 -7.43 -13.94
CA LEU A 429 -13.59 -8.48 -14.85
C LEU A 429 -14.74 -9.03 -15.69
N GLU A 430 -14.55 -9.06 -17.01
CA GLU A 430 -15.40 -9.75 -17.96
C GLU A 430 -14.86 -11.16 -18.23
N THR A 431 -15.71 -12.03 -18.78
CA THR A 431 -15.32 -13.40 -19.10
C THR A 431 -14.26 -13.44 -20.21
N ALA A 432 -13.39 -14.44 -20.17
CA ALA A 432 -12.23 -14.57 -21.05
C ALA A 432 -12.59 -14.67 -22.54
N ASP A 433 -13.76 -15.23 -22.86
CA ASP A 433 -14.28 -15.37 -24.23
C ASP A 433 -14.63 -14.03 -24.90
N LYS A 434 -14.82 -12.96 -24.12
CA LYS A 434 -15.05 -11.60 -24.65
C LYS A 434 -13.79 -10.86 -25.05
N HIS A 435 -12.62 -11.42 -24.76
CA HIS A 435 -11.34 -10.76 -24.97
C HIS A 435 -10.36 -11.64 -25.73
N GLU A 436 -9.58 -11.03 -26.62
CA GLU A 436 -8.44 -11.70 -27.24
C GLU A 436 -7.31 -11.91 -26.22
N LYS A 437 -6.68 -13.09 -26.27
CA LYS A 437 -5.47 -13.37 -25.47
C LYS A 437 -4.36 -12.40 -25.85
N ILE A 438 -3.70 -11.84 -24.84
CA ILE A 438 -2.59 -10.91 -25.03
C ILE A 438 -1.28 -11.71 -25.08
N SER A 439 -0.55 -11.59 -26.20
CA SER A 439 0.78 -12.14 -26.33
C SER A 439 1.83 -11.10 -25.93
N TYR A 440 2.47 -11.32 -24.82
CA TYR A 440 3.57 -10.47 -24.36
C TYR A 440 4.92 -10.92 -24.92
N PRO A 441 5.80 -10.01 -25.34
CA PRO A 441 7.16 -10.35 -25.74
C PRO A 441 7.94 -11.04 -24.62
N LYS A 442 8.79 -11.99 -24.97
CA LYS A 442 9.73 -12.57 -24.00
C LYS A 442 10.67 -11.47 -23.47
N PRO A 443 11.02 -11.50 -22.18
CA PRO A 443 12.00 -10.56 -21.63
C PRO A 443 13.39 -10.76 -22.27
N ASP A 444 14.14 -9.68 -22.42
CA ASP A 444 15.47 -9.69 -23.03
C ASP A 444 16.62 -9.91 -22.04
N SER A 445 16.31 -9.97 -20.75
CA SER A 445 17.27 -10.09 -19.64
C SER A 445 18.29 -8.93 -19.55
N LEU A 446 18.02 -7.83 -20.21
CA LEU A 446 18.84 -6.60 -20.19
C LEU A 446 18.04 -5.42 -19.60
N ILE A 447 16.84 -5.19 -20.11
CA ILE A 447 15.92 -4.13 -19.65
C ILE A 447 14.66 -4.76 -19.04
N SER A 448 14.20 -5.89 -19.59
CA SER A 448 13.06 -6.64 -19.11
C SER A 448 13.45 -8.02 -18.60
N PHE A 449 12.73 -8.51 -17.60
CA PHE A 449 13.06 -9.73 -16.87
C PHE A 449 11.80 -10.57 -16.63
N ASP A 450 11.97 -11.85 -16.36
CA ASP A 450 10.88 -12.74 -15.94
C ASP A 450 10.45 -12.48 -14.49
N VAL A 451 9.32 -13.07 -14.10
CA VAL A 451 8.74 -12.87 -12.77
C VAL A 451 9.64 -13.45 -11.68
N LEU A 452 10.17 -14.66 -11.85
CA LEU A 452 10.92 -15.35 -10.78
C LEU A 452 12.25 -14.65 -10.48
N SER A 453 13.00 -14.25 -11.53
CA SER A 453 14.21 -13.45 -11.34
C SER A 453 13.91 -12.07 -10.73
N SER A 454 12.70 -11.56 -10.88
CA SER A 454 12.27 -10.33 -10.24
C SER A 454 11.95 -10.57 -8.76
N VAL A 455 11.20 -11.62 -8.44
CA VAL A 455 10.87 -11.99 -7.05
C VAL A 455 12.13 -12.25 -6.22
N PHE A 456 13.14 -12.87 -6.80
CA PHE A 456 14.44 -13.06 -6.14
C PHE A 456 15.01 -11.75 -5.59
N LEU A 457 14.87 -10.64 -6.32
CA LEU A 457 15.35 -9.32 -5.89
C LEU A 457 14.42 -8.60 -4.88
N SER A 458 13.30 -9.19 -4.51
CA SER A 458 12.47 -8.71 -3.40
C SER A 458 12.96 -9.18 -2.05
N ASN A 459 13.91 -10.12 -2.03
CA ASN A 459 14.39 -10.82 -0.84
C ASN A 459 13.23 -11.40 0.00
N THR A 460 12.12 -11.79 -0.67
CA THR A 460 11.01 -12.41 0.05
C THR A 460 11.43 -13.77 0.58
N ASN A 461 11.10 -14.02 1.83
CA ASN A 461 11.36 -15.28 2.50
C ASN A 461 10.21 -15.57 3.48
N HIS A 462 9.72 -16.80 3.46
CA HIS A 462 8.71 -17.30 4.39
C HIS A 462 9.20 -18.63 4.96
N GLU A 463 8.77 -18.93 6.16
CA GLU A 463 8.90 -20.30 6.68
C GLU A 463 8.19 -21.26 5.71
N GLU A 464 8.86 -22.33 5.28
CA GLU A 464 8.29 -23.26 4.30
C GLU A 464 7.21 -24.13 4.93
N ASP A 465 7.43 -24.56 6.18
CA ASP A 465 6.51 -25.40 6.93
C ASP A 465 5.67 -24.55 7.90
N GLN A 466 4.75 -23.75 7.32
CA GLN A 466 3.73 -23.00 8.04
C GLN A 466 2.38 -23.09 7.31
N PRO A 467 1.25 -22.82 7.96
CA PRO A 467 -0.05 -22.71 7.31
C PRO A 467 -0.03 -21.68 6.18
N CYS A 468 -0.66 -22.01 5.06
CA CYS A 468 -0.69 -21.09 3.91
C CYS A 468 -1.48 -19.83 4.27
N HIS A 469 -0.83 -18.66 4.16
CA HIS A 469 -1.44 -17.36 4.42
C HIS A 469 -2.36 -16.84 3.29
N LEU A 470 -2.47 -17.61 2.21
CA LEU A 470 -3.35 -17.36 1.07
C LEU A 470 -4.49 -18.37 1.12
N VAL A 471 -5.48 -18.08 1.95
CA VAL A 471 -6.56 -19.01 2.29
C VAL A 471 -7.65 -18.95 1.22
N LEU A 472 -8.00 -20.13 0.68
CA LEU A 472 -9.15 -20.27 -0.20
C LEU A 472 -10.42 -20.53 0.63
N SER A 473 -11.46 -19.74 0.41
CA SER A 473 -12.78 -20.00 1.03
C SER A 473 -13.39 -21.31 0.53
N ASP A 474 -13.16 -21.61 -0.76
CA ASP A 474 -13.53 -22.87 -1.40
C ASP A 474 -12.41 -23.30 -2.37
N PRO A 475 -11.74 -24.44 -2.13
CA PRO A 475 -10.62 -24.92 -2.94
C PRO A 475 -11.02 -25.31 -4.37
N ASP A 476 -12.28 -25.53 -4.65
CA ASP A 476 -12.80 -25.93 -5.96
C ASP A 476 -13.00 -24.73 -6.94
N ILE A 477 -13.23 -23.54 -6.42
CA ILE A 477 -13.56 -22.34 -7.21
C ILE A 477 -12.51 -22.04 -8.28
N PRO A 478 -11.19 -22.06 -8.02
CA PRO A 478 -10.19 -21.72 -9.03
C PRO A 478 -10.31 -22.59 -10.30
N ILE A 479 -10.55 -23.90 -10.13
CA ILE A 479 -10.64 -24.85 -11.24
C ILE A 479 -12.06 -24.93 -11.83
N LYS A 480 -13.10 -25.01 -10.98
CA LYS A 480 -14.46 -25.25 -11.44
C LYS A 480 -15.18 -23.99 -11.91
N HIS A 481 -14.75 -22.81 -11.47
CA HIS A 481 -15.40 -21.53 -11.77
C HIS A 481 -14.47 -20.54 -12.47
N ASN A 482 -13.33 -20.18 -11.85
CA ASN A 482 -12.48 -19.12 -12.37
C ASN A 482 -11.75 -19.53 -13.66
N LEU A 483 -11.27 -20.77 -13.75
CA LEU A 483 -10.54 -21.28 -14.93
C LEU A 483 -11.44 -21.25 -16.19
N PRO A 484 -12.66 -21.84 -16.20
CA PRO A 484 -13.50 -21.83 -17.40
C PRO A 484 -14.04 -20.45 -17.77
N LEU A 485 -14.31 -19.56 -16.81
CA LEU A 485 -14.90 -18.25 -17.08
C LEU A 485 -13.86 -17.16 -17.36
N TYR A 486 -12.74 -17.16 -16.65
CA TYR A 486 -11.76 -16.07 -16.65
C TYR A 486 -10.34 -16.51 -17.03
N ASP A 487 -10.16 -17.81 -17.45
CA ASP A 487 -8.84 -18.39 -17.73
C ASP A 487 -7.90 -18.31 -16.50
N GLU A 488 -8.42 -18.48 -15.29
CA GLU A 488 -7.83 -18.26 -13.97
C GLU A 488 -6.87 -17.06 -13.93
N PRO A 489 -7.38 -15.86 -13.64
CA PRO A 489 -6.62 -14.62 -13.82
C PRO A 489 -5.53 -14.42 -12.76
N ALA A 490 -5.53 -15.20 -11.67
CA ALA A 490 -4.51 -15.13 -10.63
C ALA A 490 -3.11 -15.37 -11.16
N GLN A 491 -2.96 -16.22 -12.19
CA GLN A 491 -1.71 -16.47 -12.89
C GLN A 491 -1.11 -15.20 -13.53
N ARG A 492 -1.93 -14.17 -13.78
CA ARG A 492 -1.53 -12.95 -14.49
C ARG A 492 -1.53 -11.71 -13.62
N TYR A 493 -2.51 -11.56 -12.71
CA TYR A 493 -2.51 -10.39 -11.84
C TYR A 493 -1.50 -10.51 -10.69
N CYS A 494 -1.08 -11.72 -10.32
CA CYS A 494 -0.06 -11.89 -9.28
C CYS A 494 1.30 -11.40 -9.79
N PRO A 495 1.96 -10.44 -9.08
CA PRO A 495 3.26 -9.90 -9.49
C PRO A 495 4.45 -10.81 -9.13
N ALA A 496 4.19 -11.96 -8.50
CA ALA A 496 5.21 -12.78 -7.87
C ALA A 496 5.18 -14.27 -8.28
N GLY A 497 4.33 -14.66 -9.24
CA GLY A 497 4.26 -16.06 -9.69
C GLY A 497 3.82 -17.02 -8.59
N VAL A 498 2.90 -16.58 -7.74
CA VAL A 498 2.37 -17.39 -6.64
C VAL A 498 1.38 -18.44 -7.15
N TYR A 499 0.59 -18.09 -8.17
CA TYR A 499 -0.52 -18.93 -8.64
C TYR A 499 -0.21 -19.52 -10.01
N GLU A 500 -0.41 -20.83 -10.13
CA GLU A 500 -0.21 -21.57 -11.37
C GLU A 500 -1.33 -22.60 -11.56
N ILE A 501 -1.71 -22.84 -12.82
CA ILE A 501 -2.48 -24.01 -13.22
C ILE A 501 -1.49 -25.03 -13.76
N ILE A 502 -1.40 -26.17 -13.09
CA ILE A 502 -0.57 -27.30 -13.52
C ILE A 502 -1.47 -28.41 -14.00
N GLU A 503 -1.05 -29.10 -15.09
CA GLU A 503 -1.76 -30.26 -15.62
C GLU A 503 -1.24 -31.52 -14.92
N GLU A 504 -2.11 -32.18 -14.17
CA GLU A 504 -1.84 -33.49 -13.56
C GLU A 504 -2.61 -34.59 -14.31
N SER A 505 -2.37 -35.85 -13.95
CA SER A 505 -3.01 -37.02 -14.62
C SER A 505 -4.52 -37.06 -14.49
N ASP A 506 -5.07 -36.44 -13.47
CA ASP A 506 -6.49 -36.35 -13.11
C ASP A 506 -7.13 -35.00 -13.48
N GLY A 507 -6.37 -34.13 -14.14
CA GLY A 507 -6.86 -32.83 -14.66
C GLY A 507 -6.07 -31.64 -14.12
N PRO A 508 -6.55 -30.40 -14.44
CA PRO A 508 -5.88 -29.18 -13.99
C PRO A 508 -5.98 -29.01 -12.49
N LYS A 509 -4.88 -28.55 -11.87
CA LYS A 509 -4.78 -28.25 -10.45
C LYS A 509 -4.31 -26.82 -10.22
N PHE A 510 -4.91 -26.15 -9.26
CA PHE A 510 -4.47 -24.82 -8.81
C PHE A 510 -3.38 -24.95 -7.77
N GLN A 511 -2.19 -24.47 -8.11
CA GLN A 511 -1.03 -24.50 -7.22
C GLN A 511 -0.76 -23.12 -6.63
N ILE A 512 -0.47 -23.07 -5.33
CA ILE A 512 -0.11 -21.86 -4.59
C ILE A 512 1.33 -21.98 -4.11
N ASN A 513 2.24 -21.20 -4.72
CA ASN A 513 3.65 -21.08 -4.33
C ASN A 513 3.80 -19.93 -3.31
N ALA A 514 3.33 -20.16 -2.07
CA ALA A 514 3.21 -19.12 -1.05
C ALA A 514 4.54 -18.45 -0.68
N GLN A 515 5.68 -19.17 -0.82
CA GLN A 515 7.03 -18.63 -0.58
C GLN A 515 7.38 -17.44 -1.47
N ASN A 516 6.80 -17.37 -2.68
CA ASN A 516 7.01 -16.26 -3.61
C ASN A 516 6.24 -14.98 -3.23
N CYS A 517 5.32 -15.05 -2.26
CA CYS A 517 4.43 -13.96 -1.94
C CYS A 517 5.18 -12.72 -1.44
N VAL A 518 4.97 -11.58 -2.09
CA VAL A 518 5.53 -10.27 -1.69
C VAL A 518 4.52 -9.40 -0.92
N HIS A 519 3.48 -10.01 -0.37
CA HIS A 519 2.44 -9.35 0.43
C HIS A 519 1.73 -8.18 -0.28
N CYS A 520 1.62 -8.22 -1.61
CA CYS A 520 1.01 -7.14 -2.39
C CYS A 520 -0.52 -7.05 -2.24
N LYS A 521 -1.18 -8.13 -1.82
CA LYS A 521 -2.63 -8.26 -1.60
C LYS A 521 -3.50 -8.12 -2.86
N THR A 522 -2.91 -8.16 -4.05
CA THR A 522 -3.66 -8.06 -5.32
C THR A 522 -4.69 -9.19 -5.45
N CYS A 523 -4.37 -10.39 -5.00
CA CYS A 523 -5.27 -11.55 -5.04
C CYS A 523 -6.52 -11.35 -4.18
N ASP A 524 -6.38 -10.88 -2.96
CA ASP A 524 -7.49 -10.53 -2.05
C ASP A 524 -8.40 -9.40 -2.60
N ILE A 525 -7.88 -8.60 -3.56
CA ILE A 525 -8.60 -7.49 -4.17
C ILE A 525 -9.26 -7.90 -5.49
N LYS A 526 -8.51 -8.59 -6.38
CA LYS A 526 -8.87 -8.76 -7.79
C LYS A 526 -9.47 -10.12 -8.12
N ASP A 527 -9.41 -11.09 -7.23
CA ASP A 527 -10.05 -12.39 -7.48
C ASP A 527 -11.56 -12.20 -7.77
N PRO A 528 -12.04 -12.61 -8.97
CA PRO A 528 -13.44 -12.35 -9.37
C PRO A 528 -14.46 -13.01 -8.45
N SER A 529 -14.10 -14.11 -7.81
CA SER A 529 -14.95 -14.84 -6.87
C SER A 529 -14.74 -14.42 -5.40
N GLN A 530 -13.81 -13.49 -5.12
CA GLN A 530 -13.39 -13.12 -3.76
C GLN A 530 -13.07 -14.34 -2.88
N ASN A 531 -12.53 -15.37 -3.50
CA ASN A 531 -12.24 -16.66 -2.88
C ASN A 531 -10.88 -16.68 -2.15
N ILE A 532 -9.93 -15.85 -2.59
CA ILE A 532 -8.59 -15.77 -2.00
C ILE A 532 -8.58 -14.74 -0.89
N ASN A 533 -8.40 -15.19 0.34
CA ASN A 533 -8.30 -14.33 1.51
C ASN A 533 -6.85 -14.28 2.02
N TRP A 534 -6.23 -13.11 2.00
CA TRP A 534 -4.89 -12.91 2.55
C TRP A 534 -4.97 -12.70 4.07
N ILE A 535 -4.25 -13.51 4.82
CA ILE A 535 -4.05 -13.37 6.27
C ILE A 535 -2.58 -13.14 6.58
N ALA A 536 -2.23 -12.67 7.79
CA ALA A 536 -0.84 -12.49 8.14
C ALA A 536 -0.15 -13.87 8.30
N PRO A 537 0.99 -14.13 7.62
CA PRO A 537 1.84 -15.28 7.91
C PRO A 537 2.54 -15.11 9.26
N GLU A 538 3.35 -16.09 9.65
CA GLU A 538 4.26 -15.94 10.79
C GLU A 538 5.05 -14.63 10.68
N GLY A 539 5.31 -14.01 11.82
CA GLY A 539 6.12 -12.80 11.89
C GLY A 539 7.51 -12.99 11.29
N THR A 540 8.16 -11.92 10.89
CA THR A 540 9.44 -11.85 10.17
C THR A 540 9.41 -12.30 8.71
N GLY A 541 8.40 -13.07 8.28
CA GLY A 541 8.25 -13.53 6.89
C GLY A 541 7.79 -12.43 5.92
N GLY A 542 8.08 -12.63 4.63
CA GLY A 542 7.71 -11.75 3.54
C GLY A 542 8.89 -11.06 2.87
N PRO A 543 8.64 -10.00 2.08
CA PRO A 543 9.70 -9.26 1.38
C PRO A 543 10.60 -8.52 2.38
N ASN A 544 11.87 -8.38 2.01
CA ASN A 544 12.81 -7.55 2.76
C ASN A 544 13.47 -6.54 1.82
N TYR A 545 12.83 -5.38 1.72
CA TYR A 545 13.24 -4.33 0.80
C TYR A 545 14.32 -3.45 1.45
N PRO A 546 15.54 -3.36 0.87
CA PRO A 546 16.62 -2.58 1.50
C PRO A 546 16.35 -1.07 1.48
N ASN A 547 15.90 -0.52 0.36
CA ASN A 547 15.75 0.93 0.14
C ASN A 547 14.53 1.31 -0.73
N MET A 548 13.45 0.56 -0.66
CA MET A 548 12.26 0.77 -1.47
C MET A 548 11.28 1.79 -0.91
#